data_f0923b041792e4d65a2b779f312ac6d1
#
_entry.id   f0923b041792e4d65a2b779f312ac6d1
#
_cell.length_a   1.000
_cell.length_b   1.000
_cell.length_c   1.000
_cell.angle_alpha   90.00
_cell.angle_beta   90.00
_cell.angle_gamma   90.00
#
_symmetry.space_group_name_H-M   'P 1'
#
loop_
_entity.id
_entity.type
_entity.pdbx_description
1 polymer ?
#
loop_
_entity_poly.entity_id
_entity_poly.type
_entity_poly.pdbx_seq_one_letter_code
_entity_poly.pdbx_strand_id
1 'polypeptide(L)'
;MKRSFLSLAVAAVVLSGCSLIPDYQRPEAPVAAAYPQGQAYGQNTGAAAVPAADIGWREFFRDPQLQQLIGVALENNRDLRVAALNVEAFRAQYRIQRADLFPRIGVDGSGTRQRLPGDLSTTGSPAISSQYGVTLGTTAWELDLFGRLRSLRDQALEQYLA
;
A
#
# COMPACT_ATOMS: atom_id res chain seq x y z
N MET A 1 -24.69 -25.48 -29.75
CA MET A 1 -23.63 -24.47 -29.91
C MET A 1 -24.05 -23.05 -29.47
N LYS A 2 -25.17 -22.45 -29.94
CA LYS A 2 -25.61 -21.08 -29.52
C LYS A 2 -25.85 -20.94 -28.02
N ARG A 3 -26.38 -21.94 -27.32
CA ARG A 3 -26.66 -21.90 -25.87
C ARG A 3 -25.38 -21.93 -25.03
N SER A 4 -24.34 -22.61 -25.49
CA SER A 4 -23.03 -22.68 -24.80
C SER A 4 -22.27 -21.35 -24.91
N PHE A 5 -22.40 -20.64 -26.02
CA PHE A 5 -21.80 -19.29 -26.16
C PHE A 5 -22.50 -18.27 -25.28
N LEU A 6 -23.83 -18.38 -25.11
CA LEU A 6 -24.57 -17.46 -24.21
C LEU A 6 -24.18 -17.67 -22.74
N SER A 7 -24.02 -18.93 -22.31
CA SER A 7 -23.57 -19.26 -20.96
C SER A 7 -22.16 -18.76 -20.67
N LEU A 8 -21.26 -18.87 -21.65
CA LEU A 8 -19.88 -18.40 -21.54
C LEU A 8 -19.82 -16.86 -21.48
N ALA A 9 -20.66 -16.18 -22.27
CA ALA A 9 -20.74 -14.71 -22.25
C ALA A 9 -21.29 -14.18 -20.92
N VAL A 10 -22.34 -14.81 -20.37
CA VAL A 10 -22.89 -14.47 -19.05
C VAL A 10 -21.86 -14.73 -17.95
N ALA A 11 -21.14 -15.85 -17.99
CA ALA A 11 -20.06 -16.13 -17.04
C ALA A 11 -18.93 -15.09 -17.12
N ALA A 12 -18.55 -14.63 -18.31
CA ALA A 12 -17.53 -13.60 -18.49
C ALA A 12 -17.96 -12.24 -17.92
N VAL A 13 -19.22 -11.87 -18.07
CA VAL A 13 -19.78 -10.62 -17.51
C VAL A 13 -19.87 -10.67 -15.97
N VAL A 14 -20.18 -11.83 -15.40
CA VAL A 14 -20.23 -12.01 -13.94
C VAL A 14 -18.82 -12.03 -13.33
N LEU A 15 -17.80 -12.49 -14.07
CA LEU A 15 -16.41 -12.49 -13.63
C LEU A 15 -15.71 -11.12 -13.76
N SER A 16 -16.26 -10.17 -14.51
CA SER A 16 -15.80 -8.78 -14.47
C SER A 16 -16.27 -8.16 -13.16
N GLY A 17 -15.61 -8.51 -12.06
CA GLY A 17 -15.94 -8.05 -10.72
C GLY A 17 -16.05 -6.53 -10.69
N CYS A 18 -17.27 -6.02 -10.47
CA CYS A 18 -17.51 -4.59 -10.31
C CYS A 18 -16.77 -4.13 -9.05
N SER A 19 -15.74 -3.33 -9.22
CA SER A 19 -15.22 -2.52 -8.12
C SER A 19 -16.26 -1.45 -7.82
N LEU A 20 -16.73 -1.38 -6.56
CA LEU A 20 -17.66 -0.35 -6.09
C LEU A 20 -16.93 0.92 -5.65
N ILE A 21 -15.62 0.96 -5.75
CA ILE A 21 -14.81 2.13 -5.45
C ILE A 21 -14.92 3.14 -6.61
N PRO A 22 -15.22 4.41 -6.36
CA PRO A 22 -15.19 5.44 -7.39
C PRO A 22 -13.76 5.66 -7.89
N ASP A 23 -13.62 5.97 -9.18
CA ASP A 23 -12.33 6.36 -9.75
C ASP A 23 -11.86 7.66 -9.09
N TYR A 24 -10.65 7.63 -8.52
CA TYR A 24 -10.05 8.81 -7.93
C TYR A 24 -9.69 9.83 -9.03
N GLN A 25 -10.27 11.02 -8.90
CA GLN A 25 -9.91 12.17 -9.72
C GLN A 25 -9.34 13.25 -8.82
N ARG A 26 -8.09 13.61 -9.06
CA ARG A 26 -7.44 14.69 -8.31
C ARG A 26 -8.17 16.00 -8.56
N PRO A 27 -8.71 16.68 -7.53
CA PRO A 27 -9.33 17.98 -7.69
C PRO A 27 -8.32 19.00 -8.25
N GLU A 28 -8.78 19.91 -9.10
CA GLU A 28 -7.95 21.03 -9.49
C GLU A 28 -7.61 21.90 -8.27
N ALA A 29 -6.38 22.38 -8.20
CA ALA A 29 -5.95 23.24 -7.10
C ALA A 29 -6.81 24.55 -7.14
N PRO A 30 -7.36 25.01 -6.00
CA PRO A 30 -8.20 26.20 -5.93
C PRO A 30 -7.34 27.48 -6.01
N VAL A 31 -6.42 27.52 -6.92
CA VAL A 31 -5.53 28.66 -7.17
C VAL A 31 -5.75 29.18 -8.60
N ALA A 32 -5.70 30.50 -8.77
CA ALA A 32 -5.82 31.09 -10.10
C ALA A 32 -4.67 30.61 -10.99
N ALA A 33 -4.99 30.25 -12.25
CA ALA A 33 -4.01 29.80 -13.23
C ALA A 33 -3.00 30.89 -13.63
N ALA A 34 -3.29 32.15 -13.36
CA ALA A 34 -2.43 33.31 -13.66
C ALA A 34 -2.48 34.30 -12.49
N TYR A 35 -1.39 35.04 -12.33
CA TYR A 35 -1.34 36.16 -11.38
C TYR A 35 -2.30 37.28 -11.85
N PRO A 36 -2.87 38.07 -10.89
CA PRO A 36 -3.71 39.21 -11.24
C PRO A 36 -2.96 40.17 -12.17
N GLN A 37 -3.64 40.63 -13.17
CA GLN A 37 -3.11 41.64 -14.13
C GLN A 37 -3.68 43.01 -13.75
N GLY A 38 -2.86 44.06 -13.94
CA GLY A 38 -3.27 45.45 -13.69
C GLY A 38 -2.09 46.40 -13.66
N GLN A 39 -2.35 47.71 -13.59
CA GLN A 39 -1.30 48.73 -13.60
C GLN A 39 -0.32 48.60 -12.39
N ALA A 40 -0.76 48.02 -11.29
CA ALA A 40 0.06 47.77 -10.10
C ALA A 40 1.00 46.57 -10.28
N TYR A 41 0.70 45.67 -11.21
CA TYR A 41 1.52 44.49 -11.52
C TYR A 41 2.22 44.80 -12.83
N GLY A 42 3.53 45.07 -12.80
CA GLY A 42 4.31 45.39 -14.01
C GLY A 42 3.99 44.37 -15.12
N GLN A 43 3.87 44.88 -16.36
CA GLN A 43 3.68 44.02 -17.52
C GLN A 43 4.94 43.16 -17.67
N ASN A 44 4.87 41.91 -17.26
CA ASN A 44 5.89 40.92 -17.61
C ASN A 44 5.75 40.58 -19.10
N THR A 45 6.29 41.44 -19.96
CA THR A 45 6.41 41.21 -21.39
C THR A 45 7.62 40.34 -21.76
N GLY A 46 8.29 39.76 -20.79
CA GLY A 46 9.42 38.84 -20.98
C GLY A 46 8.95 37.43 -21.32
N ALA A 47 9.53 36.87 -22.39
CA ALA A 47 9.37 35.51 -22.82
C ALA A 47 9.34 34.52 -21.62
N ALA A 48 8.39 33.57 -21.67
CA ALA A 48 8.27 32.38 -20.86
C ALA A 48 9.24 32.28 -19.64
N ALA A 49 9.02 33.13 -18.65
CA ALA A 49 9.74 32.98 -17.40
C ALA A 49 9.30 31.65 -16.78
N VAL A 50 10.24 30.77 -16.47
CA VAL A 50 10.00 29.54 -15.74
C VAL A 50 9.22 29.92 -14.49
N PRO A 51 8.08 29.30 -14.20
CA PRO A 51 7.34 29.56 -12.96
C PRO A 51 8.28 29.42 -11.75
N ALA A 52 8.18 30.35 -10.79
CA ALA A 52 9.08 30.32 -9.64
C ALA A 52 9.03 29.00 -8.85
N ALA A 53 7.91 28.29 -8.92
CA ALA A 53 7.75 26.95 -8.33
C ALA A 53 8.62 25.87 -9.00
N ASP A 54 8.98 26.05 -10.25
CA ASP A 54 9.79 25.10 -11.03
C ASP A 54 11.29 25.41 -10.96
N ILE A 55 11.67 26.56 -10.37
CA ILE A 55 13.07 26.93 -10.18
C ILE A 55 13.64 26.17 -8.99
N GLY A 56 14.71 25.41 -9.22
CA GLY A 56 15.45 24.75 -8.16
C GLY A 56 16.01 25.74 -7.15
N TRP A 57 16.00 25.42 -5.86
CA TRP A 57 16.46 26.31 -4.78
C TRP A 57 17.91 26.78 -4.97
N ARG A 58 18.78 25.98 -5.60
CA ARG A 58 20.17 26.38 -5.92
C ARG A 58 20.25 27.44 -7.00
N GLU A 59 19.30 27.51 -7.91
CA GLU A 59 19.22 28.54 -8.92
C GLU A 59 18.58 29.81 -8.39
N PHE A 60 17.60 29.62 -7.47
CA PHE A 60 16.90 30.74 -6.82
C PHE A 60 17.80 31.47 -5.81
N PHE A 61 18.46 30.77 -4.92
CA PHE A 61 19.40 31.32 -3.96
C PHE A 61 20.82 31.28 -4.53
N ARG A 62 21.34 32.43 -4.98
CA ARG A 62 22.65 32.52 -5.64
C ARG A 62 23.82 32.72 -4.68
N ASP A 63 23.56 33.01 -3.41
CA ASP A 63 24.59 33.18 -2.38
C ASP A 63 25.19 31.82 -1.99
N PRO A 64 26.50 31.60 -2.19
CA PRO A 64 27.13 30.32 -1.90
C PRO A 64 27.09 29.95 -0.41
N GLN A 65 27.14 30.94 0.50
CA GLN A 65 27.06 30.68 1.95
C GLN A 65 25.67 30.21 2.36
N LEU A 66 24.63 30.83 1.77
CA LEU A 66 23.25 30.39 1.99
C LEU A 66 23.01 28.99 1.41
N GLN A 67 23.54 28.67 0.24
CA GLN A 67 23.45 27.32 -0.33
C GLN A 67 24.10 26.28 0.55
N GLN A 68 25.26 26.58 1.11
CA GLN A 68 25.96 25.69 2.05
C GLN A 68 25.13 25.48 3.31
N LEU A 69 24.57 26.56 3.88
CA LEU A 69 23.73 26.50 5.07
C LEU A 69 22.46 25.67 4.85
N ILE A 70 21.79 25.86 3.70
CA ILE A 70 20.63 25.04 3.31
C ILE A 70 21.02 23.56 3.17
N GLY A 71 22.18 23.26 2.54
CA GLY A 71 22.68 21.90 2.42
C GLY A 71 22.83 21.21 3.78
N VAL A 72 23.55 21.88 4.71
CA VAL A 72 23.75 21.38 6.07
C VAL A 72 22.41 21.22 6.81
N ALA A 73 21.47 22.15 6.63
CA ALA A 73 20.15 22.07 7.24
C ALA A 73 19.37 20.85 6.73
N LEU A 74 19.37 20.60 5.43
CA LEU A 74 18.68 19.43 4.83
C LEU A 74 19.29 18.10 5.29
N GLU A 75 20.60 18.00 5.38
CA GLU A 75 21.30 16.78 5.85
C GLU A 75 21.03 16.48 7.32
N ASN A 76 20.88 17.51 8.16
CA ASN A 76 20.71 17.36 9.59
C ASN A 76 19.26 17.51 10.08
N ASN A 77 18.32 17.78 9.19
CA ASN A 77 16.92 17.94 9.53
C ASN A 77 16.29 16.62 9.98
N ARG A 78 15.94 16.54 11.24
CA ARG A 78 15.30 15.35 11.83
C ARG A 78 13.86 15.18 11.37
N ASP A 79 13.14 16.27 11.13
CA ASP A 79 11.75 16.23 10.67
C ASP A 79 11.68 15.70 9.23
N LEU A 80 12.62 16.09 8.37
CA LEU A 80 12.76 15.53 7.04
C LEU A 80 13.04 14.02 7.09
N ARG A 81 13.87 13.58 8.02
CA ARG A 81 14.15 12.16 8.23
C ARG A 81 12.92 11.40 8.71
N VAL A 82 12.14 11.99 9.64
CA VAL A 82 10.86 11.41 10.10
C VAL A 82 9.87 11.32 8.94
N ALA A 83 9.74 12.37 8.12
CA ALA A 83 8.89 12.35 6.94
C ALA A 83 9.29 11.24 5.95
N ALA A 84 10.57 11.08 5.67
CA ALA A 84 11.07 9.99 4.81
C ALA A 84 10.76 8.60 5.38
N LEU A 85 10.90 8.41 6.69
CA LEU A 85 10.55 7.15 7.34
C LEU A 85 9.03 6.88 7.34
N ASN A 86 8.21 7.92 7.43
CA ASN A 86 6.76 7.79 7.30
C ASN A 86 6.37 7.32 5.90
N VAL A 87 7.01 7.83 4.85
CA VAL A 87 6.80 7.34 3.47
C VAL A 87 7.10 5.84 3.37
N GLU A 88 8.21 5.37 3.96
CA GLU A 88 8.52 3.94 3.98
C GLU A 88 7.51 3.12 4.80
N ALA A 89 6.97 3.67 5.89
CA ALA A 89 5.92 3.02 6.68
C ALA A 89 4.62 2.86 5.86
N PHE A 90 4.16 3.89 5.16
CA PHE A 90 2.99 3.81 4.27
C PHE A 90 3.22 2.84 3.11
N ARG A 91 4.43 2.83 2.55
CA ARG A 91 4.81 1.86 1.53
C ARG A 91 4.75 0.42 2.04
N ALA A 92 5.19 0.17 3.27
CA ALA A 92 5.08 -1.14 3.90
C ALA A 92 3.62 -1.53 4.13
N GLN A 93 2.78 -0.59 4.59
CA GLN A 93 1.35 -0.80 4.76
C GLN A 93 0.65 -1.15 3.45
N TYR A 94 0.95 -0.46 2.36
CA TYR A 94 0.45 -0.81 1.03
C TYR A 94 0.84 -2.25 0.63
N ARG A 95 2.09 -2.66 0.89
CA ARG A 95 2.55 -4.03 0.60
C ARG A 95 1.79 -5.08 1.40
N ILE A 96 1.46 -4.79 2.66
CA ILE A 96 0.65 -5.67 3.53
C ILE A 96 -0.74 -5.84 2.92
N GLN A 97 -1.44 -4.75 2.60
CA GLN A 97 -2.77 -4.81 2.00
C GLN A 97 -2.77 -5.53 0.64
N ARG A 98 -1.72 -5.33 -0.15
CA ARG A 98 -1.55 -6.06 -1.41
C ARG A 98 -1.34 -7.55 -1.20
N ALA A 99 -0.66 -7.96 -0.14
CA ALA A 99 -0.40 -9.36 0.17
C ALA A 99 -1.67 -10.13 0.51
N ASP A 100 -2.70 -9.47 1.04
CA ASP A 100 -4.00 -10.09 1.37
C ASP A 100 -4.78 -10.57 0.13
N LEU A 101 -4.40 -10.11 -1.07
CA LEU A 101 -4.95 -10.63 -2.34
C LEU A 101 -4.47 -12.06 -2.66
N PHE A 102 -3.43 -12.55 -2.00
CA PHE A 102 -2.83 -13.85 -2.26
C PHE A 102 -3.03 -14.80 -1.07
N PRO A 103 -3.17 -16.11 -1.33
CA PRO A 103 -3.27 -17.09 -0.24
C PRO A 103 -1.99 -17.11 0.58
N ARG A 104 -2.14 -17.16 1.91
CA ARG A 104 -1.02 -17.32 2.84
C ARG A 104 -0.77 -18.80 3.03
N ILE A 105 0.42 -19.26 2.70
CA ILE A 105 0.85 -20.63 2.91
C ILE A 105 1.66 -20.67 4.21
N GLY A 106 1.22 -21.49 5.15
CA GLY A 106 1.87 -21.70 6.43
C GLY A 106 2.32 -23.16 6.61
N VAL A 107 3.31 -23.35 7.45
CA VAL A 107 3.74 -24.65 7.94
C VAL A 107 3.57 -24.66 9.45
N ASP A 108 2.71 -25.54 9.95
CA ASP A 108 2.46 -25.71 11.38
C ASP A 108 3.08 -27.02 11.86
N GLY A 109 3.92 -26.95 12.90
CA GLY A 109 4.48 -28.09 13.58
C GLY A 109 3.84 -28.27 14.95
N SER A 110 3.35 -29.45 15.26
CA SER A 110 2.80 -29.77 16.55
C SER A 110 3.51 -30.98 17.19
N GLY A 111 3.67 -30.92 18.50
CA GLY A 111 4.21 -32.04 19.28
C GLY A 111 3.50 -32.11 20.61
N THR A 112 2.92 -33.27 20.91
CA THR A 112 2.29 -33.54 22.19
C THR A 112 2.92 -34.78 22.83
N ARG A 113 3.32 -34.68 24.09
CA ARG A 113 3.77 -35.81 24.88
C ARG A 113 2.99 -35.84 26.18
N GLN A 114 2.27 -36.95 26.39
CA GLN A 114 1.43 -37.14 27.58
C GLN A 114 1.65 -38.48 28.22
N ARG A 115 1.51 -38.52 29.54
CA ARG A 115 1.48 -39.74 30.28
C ARG A 115 0.02 -40.19 30.50
N LEU A 116 -0.32 -41.36 30.01
CA LEU A 116 -1.62 -41.98 30.22
C LEU A 116 -1.55 -42.83 31.47
N PRO A 117 -2.41 -42.60 32.49
CA PRO A 117 -2.55 -43.51 33.65
C PRO A 117 -3.04 -44.88 33.19
N GLY A 118 -2.83 -45.90 34.01
CA GLY A 118 -3.17 -47.28 33.67
C GLY A 118 -4.65 -47.52 33.42
N ASP A 119 -5.52 -46.77 34.09
CA ASP A 119 -6.99 -46.84 33.97
C ASP A 119 -7.50 -46.25 32.60
N LEU A 120 -6.72 -45.39 31.96
CA LEU A 120 -7.01 -44.85 30.63
C LEU A 120 -6.19 -45.50 29.52
N SER A 121 -5.27 -46.38 29.85
CA SER A 121 -4.45 -47.12 28.91
C SER A 121 -5.15 -48.40 28.48
N THR A 122 -5.13 -48.71 27.19
CA THR A 122 -5.69 -49.96 26.62
C THR A 122 -4.99 -51.21 27.13
N THR A 123 -3.76 -51.06 27.68
CA THR A 123 -2.95 -52.16 28.27
C THR A 123 -3.12 -52.29 29.78
N GLY A 124 -3.89 -51.43 30.45
CA GLY A 124 -4.04 -51.39 31.89
C GLY A 124 -2.81 -50.94 32.69
N SER A 125 -1.75 -50.47 31.99
CA SER A 125 -0.51 -49.99 32.60
C SER A 125 -0.22 -48.57 32.17
N PRO A 126 0.44 -47.73 33.02
CA PRO A 126 0.82 -46.39 32.63
C PRO A 126 1.70 -46.40 31.40
N ALA A 127 1.36 -45.55 30.40
CA ALA A 127 2.11 -45.42 29.13
C ALA A 127 2.42 -43.95 28.81
N ILE A 128 3.52 -43.73 28.10
CA ILE A 128 3.84 -42.42 27.54
C ILE A 128 3.47 -42.44 26.05
N SER A 129 2.54 -41.55 25.68
CA SER A 129 2.18 -41.31 24.26
C SER A 129 2.84 -40.07 23.79
N SER A 130 3.45 -40.13 22.61
CA SER A 130 4.04 -38.98 21.91
C SER A 130 3.47 -38.93 20.50
N GLN A 131 2.95 -37.76 20.12
CA GLN A 131 2.41 -37.52 18.81
C GLN A 131 3.07 -36.25 18.23
N TYR A 132 3.56 -36.35 17.00
CA TYR A 132 4.15 -35.28 16.27
C TYR A 132 3.43 -35.12 14.92
N GLY A 133 3.18 -33.88 14.53
CA GLY A 133 2.54 -33.57 13.26
C GLY A 133 3.18 -32.36 12.59
N VAL A 134 3.22 -32.40 11.26
CA VAL A 134 3.58 -31.25 10.43
C VAL A 134 2.49 -31.10 9.40
N THR A 135 1.91 -29.90 9.32
CA THR A 135 0.86 -29.58 8.37
C THR A 135 1.30 -28.39 7.50
N LEU A 136 1.20 -28.57 6.21
CA LEU A 136 1.38 -27.51 5.22
C LEU A 136 -0.01 -27.14 4.68
N GLY A 137 -0.34 -25.85 4.69
CA GLY A 137 -1.63 -25.42 4.18
C GLY A 137 -1.86 -23.94 4.24
N THR A 138 -3.04 -23.51 3.76
CA THR A 138 -3.55 -22.16 3.95
C THR A 138 -4.63 -22.20 5.02
N THR A 139 -4.53 -21.30 6.01
CA THR A 139 -5.48 -21.25 7.13
C THR A 139 -6.73 -20.47 6.78
N ALA A 140 -6.59 -19.39 6.01
CA ALA A 140 -7.70 -18.58 5.53
C ALA A 140 -7.25 -17.76 4.32
N TRP A 141 -8.09 -17.69 3.30
CA TRP A 141 -7.93 -16.79 2.17
C TRP A 141 -9.31 -16.39 1.65
N GLU A 142 -9.47 -15.10 1.36
CA GLU A 142 -10.71 -14.54 0.86
C GLU A 142 -10.63 -14.36 -0.66
N LEU A 143 -11.60 -14.95 -1.36
CA LEU A 143 -11.81 -14.67 -2.78
C LEU A 143 -12.50 -13.31 -2.94
N ASP A 144 -11.79 -12.35 -3.49
CA ASP A 144 -12.29 -10.97 -3.66
C ASP A 144 -13.23 -10.84 -4.86
N LEU A 145 -14.47 -11.34 -4.70
CA LEU A 145 -15.50 -11.29 -5.75
C LEU A 145 -16.04 -9.86 -5.97
N PHE A 146 -16.16 -9.08 -4.90
CA PHE A 146 -16.78 -7.75 -4.91
C PHE A 146 -15.77 -6.59 -4.80
N GLY A 147 -14.49 -6.85 -4.85
CA GLY A 147 -13.45 -5.83 -4.84
C GLY A 147 -13.13 -5.22 -3.48
N ARG A 148 -13.52 -5.86 -2.37
CA ARG A 148 -13.21 -5.38 -1.01
C ARG A 148 -11.71 -5.27 -0.76
N LEU A 149 -10.96 -6.34 -1.03
CA LEU A 149 -9.50 -6.36 -0.84
C LEU A 149 -8.78 -5.44 -1.84
N ARG A 150 -9.26 -5.39 -3.08
CA ARG A 150 -8.75 -4.44 -4.08
C ARG A 150 -8.96 -3.00 -3.66
N SER A 151 -10.14 -2.66 -3.11
CA SER A 151 -10.44 -1.32 -2.62
C SER A 151 -9.56 -0.92 -1.43
N LEU A 152 -9.29 -1.85 -0.50
CA LEU A 152 -8.38 -1.60 0.62
C LEU A 152 -6.92 -1.41 0.17
N ARG A 153 -6.48 -2.18 -0.84
CA ARG A 153 -5.17 -2.00 -1.47
C ARG A 153 -5.07 -0.61 -2.12
N ASP A 154 -6.10 -0.19 -2.86
CA ASP A 154 -6.10 1.09 -3.56
C ASP A 154 -6.15 2.26 -2.57
N GLN A 155 -6.93 2.14 -1.49
CA GLN A 155 -6.90 3.09 -0.37
C GLN A 155 -5.48 3.24 0.21
N ALA A 156 -4.81 2.12 0.48
CA ALA A 156 -3.44 2.15 1.02
C ALA A 156 -2.42 2.72 0.01
N LEU A 157 -2.66 2.53 -1.29
CA LEU A 157 -1.86 3.13 -2.35
C LEU A 157 -2.01 4.65 -2.36
N GLU A 158 -3.24 5.17 -2.30
CA GLU A 158 -3.49 6.61 -2.26
C GLU A 158 -2.89 7.25 -1.00
N GLN A 159 -2.95 6.58 0.15
CA GLN A 159 -2.30 7.03 1.38
C GLN A 159 -0.76 7.08 1.26
N TYR A 160 -0.17 6.18 0.47
CA TYR A 160 1.27 6.19 0.20
C TYR A 160 1.67 7.31 -0.78
N LEU A 161 0.78 7.66 -1.73
CA LEU A 161 1.03 8.67 -2.75
C LEU A 161 0.71 10.11 -2.28
N ALA A 162 -0.06 10.27 -1.20
CA ALA A 162 -0.41 11.56 -0.61
C ALA A 162 0.75 12.18 0.19
#